data_faaef2537d56c11364c3f1809f06005d
#
_entry.id   faaef2537d56c11364c3f1809f06005d
#
_cell.length_a   1.000
_cell.length_b   1.000
_cell.length_c   1.000
_cell.angle_alpha   90.00
_cell.angle_beta   90.00
_cell.angle_gamma   90.00
#
_symmetry.space_group_name_H-M   'P 1'
#
loop_
_entity.id
_entity.type
_entity.pdbx_description
1 polymer ?
#
loop_
_entity_poly.entity_id
_entity_poly.type
_entity_poly.pdbx_seq_one_letter_code
_entity_poly.pdbx_strand_id
1 'polypeptide(L)'
;DDDIHLNGWFSDYIFIRGGSFGSTFFNVSDLDLDSRILIEPCAVLVHAVERAKTTGILKFNSRVAVQGCGPIGLICIAVLRTMGIENIVAIDGNEQRLAFAKRMGAETSVNFADYQGIEALAQGVKDAFGGHLADFAFQCTGNPKAHANIYKFIRNGGGLCELGFFI
;
A
#
# COMPACT_ATOMS: atom_id res chain seq x y z
N ASP A 1 27.19 -31.09 -13.68
CA ASP A 1 25.82 -30.57 -13.38
C ASP A 1 25.66 -29.26 -14.13
N ASP A 2 25.16 -29.36 -15.38
CA ASP A 2 24.84 -28.22 -16.18
C ASP A 2 23.52 -27.63 -15.64
N ASP A 3 23.64 -26.71 -14.69
CA ASP A 3 22.52 -25.90 -14.26
C ASP A 3 22.10 -24.99 -15.43
N ILE A 4 21.11 -25.45 -16.18
CA ILE A 4 20.45 -24.62 -17.17
C ILE A 4 19.67 -23.56 -16.40
N HIS A 5 20.28 -22.39 -16.23
CA HIS A 5 19.59 -21.20 -15.71
C HIS A 5 18.67 -20.66 -16.81
N LEU A 6 17.44 -21.09 -16.81
CA LEU A 6 16.38 -20.48 -17.62
C LEU A 6 15.97 -19.17 -16.95
N ASN A 7 16.67 -18.11 -17.30
CA ASN A 7 16.43 -16.77 -16.75
C ASN A 7 15.46 -16.00 -17.63
N GLY A 8 14.40 -15.48 -17.02
CA GLY A 8 13.52 -14.48 -17.61
C GLY A 8 12.13 -15.02 -18.00
N TRP A 9 11.16 -14.14 -17.75
CA TRP A 9 9.75 -14.38 -18.04
C TRP A 9 9.30 -13.80 -19.40
N PHE A 10 10.20 -13.06 -20.08
CA PHE A 10 9.97 -12.52 -21.42
C PHE A 10 10.40 -13.52 -22.47
N SER A 11 9.66 -14.62 -22.60
CA SER A 11 9.92 -15.71 -23.54
C SER A 11 8.61 -16.37 -23.96
N ASP A 12 8.61 -17.04 -25.13
CA ASP A 12 7.44 -17.76 -25.62
C ASP A 12 7.11 -18.99 -24.76
N TYR A 13 8.10 -19.56 -24.09
CA TYR A 13 7.96 -20.73 -23.23
C TYR A 13 8.78 -20.58 -21.96
N ILE A 14 8.21 -21.01 -20.85
CA ILE A 14 8.86 -21.05 -19.53
C ILE A 14 8.78 -22.47 -19.00
N PHE A 15 9.92 -23.00 -18.52
CA PHE A 15 9.95 -24.24 -17.75
C PHE A 15 9.97 -23.91 -16.26
N ILE A 16 8.98 -24.44 -15.52
CA ILE A 16 8.89 -24.29 -14.08
C ILE A 16 8.94 -25.65 -13.42
N ARG A 17 9.98 -25.88 -12.65
CA ARG A 17 10.20 -27.14 -11.95
C ARG A 17 9.30 -27.20 -10.70
N GLY A 18 8.58 -28.30 -10.51
CA GLY A 18 7.78 -28.56 -9.30
C GLY A 18 6.49 -27.75 -9.18
N GLY A 19 6.06 -27.12 -10.29
CA GLY A 19 4.81 -26.38 -10.31
C GLY A 19 3.59 -27.26 -10.45
N SER A 20 2.48 -26.90 -9.82
CA SER A 20 1.18 -27.55 -10.00
C SER A 20 0.05 -26.53 -10.16
N PHE A 21 -0.92 -26.85 -11.01
CA PHE A 21 -2.12 -26.03 -11.17
C PHE A 21 -2.93 -25.95 -9.89
N GLY A 22 -3.45 -24.75 -9.58
CA GLY A 22 -4.27 -24.49 -8.40
C GLY A 22 -3.48 -24.20 -7.12
N SER A 23 -2.16 -24.41 -7.13
CA SER A 23 -1.29 -24.05 -6.01
C SER A 23 -0.14 -23.13 -6.38
N THR A 24 0.53 -23.39 -7.51
CA THR A 24 1.66 -22.58 -8.01
C THR A 24 1.27 -21.80 -9.27
N PHE A 25 0.35 -22.37 -10.07
CA PHE A 25 -0.15 -21.77 -11.29
C PHE A 25 -1.65 -21.62 -11.23
N PHE A 26 -2.12 -20.46 -11.66
CA PHE A 26 -3.54 -20.15 -11.75
C PHE A 26 -3.86 -19.70 -13.17
N ASN A 27 -4.93 -20.28 -13.74
CA ASN A 27 -5.46 -19.78 -14.99
C ASN A 27 -6.23 -18.48 -14.71
N VAL A 28 -5.83 -17.40 -15.37
CA VAL A 28 -6.43 -16.07 -15.25
C VAL A 28 -6.98 -15.57 -16.59
N SER A 29 -7.26 -16.48 -17.52
CA SER A 29 -7.75 -16.13 -18.86
C SER A 29 -9.11 -15.42 -18.83
N ASP A 30 -9.89 -15.61 -17.77
CA ASP A 30 -11.20 -14.96 -17.57
C ASP A 30 -11.10 -13.48 -17.16
N LEU A 31 -9.91 -13.03 -16.76
CA LEU A 31 -9.65 -11.64 -16.43
C LEU A 31 -9.21 -10.88 -17.69
N ASP A 32 -9.59 -9.61 -17.79
CA ASP A 32 -9.03 -8.71 -18.80
C ASP A 32 -7.55 -8.42 -18.54
N LEU A 33 -6.84 -7.90 -19.56
CA LEU A 33 -5.40 -7.65 -19.47
C LEU A 33 -5.00 -6.68 -18.38
N ASP A 34 -5.79 -5.63 -18.17
CA ASP A 34 -5.50 -4.60 -17.17
C ASP A 34 -5.62 -5.19 -15.76
N SER A 35 -6.62 -6.05 -15.54
CA SER A 35 -6.79 -6.77 -14.28
C SER A 35 -5.66 -7.76 -14.02
N ARG A 36 -5.16 -8.47 -15.06
CA ARG A 36 -4.04 -9.42 -14.91
C ARG A 36 -2.76 -8.75 -14.42
N ILE A 37 -2.48 -7.55 -14.92
CA ILE A 37 -1.28 -6.78 -14.52
C ILE A 37 -1.30 -6.40 -13.04
N LEU A 38 -2.47 -6.28 -12.43
CA LEU A 38 -2.64 -5.91 -11.04
C LEU A 38 -2.54 -7.11 -10.05
N ILE A 39 -2.54 -8.36 -10.54
CA ILE A 39 -2.57 -9.55 -9.67
C ILE A 39 -1.37 -9.56 -8.71
N GLU A 40 -0.15 -9.37 -9.24
CA GLU A 40 1.07 -9.42 -8.42
C GLU A 40 1.09 -8.29 -7.37
N PRO A 41 0.94 -7.01 -7.73
CA PRO A 41 0.93 -5.95 -6.72
C PRO A 41 -0.25 -6.08 -5.75
N CYS A 42 -1.41 -6.57 -6.17
CA CYS A 42 -2.51 -6.88 -5.24
C CYS A 42 -2.11 -7.97 -4.23
N ALA A 43 -1.43 -9.02 -4.67
CA ALA A 43 -0.96 -10.09 -3.79
C ALA A 43 0.01 -9.57 -2.72
N VAL A 44 0.93 -8.66 -3.11
CA VAL A 44 1.84 -7.96 -2.17
C VAL A 44 1.04 -7.22 -1.10
N LEU A 45 0.01 -6.46 -1.52
CA LEU A 45 -0.79 -5.65 -0.58
C LEU A 45 -1.69 -6.52 0.32
N VAL A 46 -2.29 -7.57 -0.22
CA VAL A 46 -3.06 -8.53 0.60
C VAL A 46 -2.16 -9.15 1.67
N HIS A 47 -0.96 -9.60 1.28
CA HIS A 47 0.01 -10.15 2.24
C HIS A 47 0.42 -9.12 3.30
N ALA A 48 0.72 -7.88 2.89
CA ALA A 48 1.10 -6.80 3.81
C ALA A 48 -0.02 -6.50 4.83
N VAL A 49 -1.27 -6.42 4.38
CA VAL A 49 -2.41 -6.16 5.26
C VAL A 49 -2.68 -7.35 6.19
N GLU A 50 -2.59 -8.59 5.70
CA GLU A 50 -2.70 -9.78 6.57
C GLU A 50 -1.60 -9.80 7.64
N ARG A 51 -0.35 -9.46 7.28
CA ARG A 51 0.74 -9.31 8.26
C ARG A 51 0.47 -8.18 9.27
N ALA A 52 -0.07 -7.05 8.81
CA ALA A 52 -0.44 -5.95 9.69
C ALA A 52 -1.54 -6.37 10.69
N LYS A 53 -2.52 -7.16 10.26
CA LYS A 53 -3.59 -7.69 11.13
C LYS A 53 -3.04 -8.61 12.23
N THR A 54 -2.01 -9.40 11.96
CA THR A 54 -1.40 -10.28 12.97
C THR A 54 -0.81 -9.53 14.17
N THR A 55 -0.53 -8.23 14.04
CA THR A 55 -0.06 -7.39 15.15
C THR A 55 -1.15 -7.11 16.19
N GLY A 56 -2.42 -7.33 15.84
CA GLY A 56 -3.57 -6.97 16.66
C GLY A 56 -3.84 -5.45 16.73
N ILE A 57 -3.01 -4.62 16.08
CA ILE A 57 -3.15 -3.15 16.04
C ILE A 57 -4.11 -2.73 14.93
N LEU A 58 -3.95 -3.32 13.73
CA LEU A 58 -4.82 -3.04 12.59
C LEU A 58 -6.16 -3.78 12.75
N LYS A 59 -7.23 -3.01 12.88
CA LYS A 59 -8.62 -3.50 13.04
C LYS A 59 -9.53 -2.76 12.05
N PHE A 60 -10.75 -3.26 11.85
CA PHE A 60 -11.70 -2.65 10.91
C PHE A 60 -12.02 -1.17 11.20
N ASN A 61 -11.98 -0.76 12.47
CA ASN A 61 -12.23 0.62 12.91
C ASN A 61 -10.96 1.46 13.10
N SER A 62 -9.80 0.97 12.67
CA SER A 62 -8.53 1.69 12.80
C SER A 62 -8.47 2.90 11.87
N ARG A 63 -7.86 3.97 12.35
CA ARG A 63 -7.42 5.11 11.54
C ARG A 63 -6.14 4.73 10.83
N VAL A 64 -6.16 4.72 9.51
CA VAL A 64 -5.04 4.25 8.70
C VAL A 64 -4.51 5.37 7.81
N ALA A 65 -3.24 5.69 7.96
CA ALA A 65 -2.53 6.60 7.06
C ALA A 65 -1.86 5.80 5.94
N VAL A 66 -2.08 6.20 4.69
CA VAL A 66 -1.37 5.65 3.53
C VAL A 66 -0.52 6.76 2.92
N GLN A 67 0.80 6.66 3.07
CA GLN A 67 1.75 7.64 2.56
C GLN A 67 2.31 7.18 1.22
N GLY A 68 2.04 7.99 0.20
CA GLY A 68 2.33 7.68 -1.21
C GLY A 68 1.13 7.07 -1.91
N CYS A 69 0.60 7.80 -2.90
CA CYS A 69 -0.54 7.39 -3.73
C CYS A 69 -0.09 6.99 -5.15
N GLY A 70 1.07 6.34 -5.25
CA GLY A 70 1.49 5.59 -6.44
C GLY A 70 0.69 4.29 -6.59
N PRO A 71 1.04 3.43 -7.55
CA PRO A 71 0.30 2.18 -7.77
C PRO A 71 0.12 1.34 -6.51
N ILE A 72 1.19 1.16 -5.72
CA ILE A 72 1.17 0.41 -4.46
C ILE A 72 0.23 1.04 -3.44
N GLY A 73 0.32 2.37 -3.22
CA GLY A 73 -0.55 3.04 -2.26
C GLY A 73 -2.02 3.04 -2.66
N LEU A 74 -2.33 3.20 -3.96
CA LEU A 74 -3.70 3.14 -4.46
C LEU A 74 -4.31 1.75 -4.28
N ILE A 75 -3.56 0.69 -4.57
CA ILE A 75 -4.00 -0.69 -4.35
C ILE A 75 -4.14 -0.94 -2.83
N CYS A 76 -3.21 -0.44 -2.01
CA CYS A 76 -3.32 -0.53 -0.55
C CYS A 76 -4.65 0.02 -0.04
N ILE A 77 -5.02 1.23 -0.47
CA ILE A 77 -6.30 1.86 -0.11
C ILE A 77 -7.49 0.98 -0.53
N ALA A 78 -7.48 0.47 -1.76
CA ALA A 78 -8.54 -0.40 -2.26
C ALA A 78 -8.65 -1.69 -1.45
N VAL A 79 -7.53 -2.36 -1.14
CA VAL A 79 -7.51 -3.57 -0.31
C VAL A 79 -8.03 -3.29 1.09
N LEU A 80 -7.59 -2.20 1.73
CA LEU A 80 -8.08 -1.79 3.06
C LEU A 80 -9.60 -1.57 3.06
N ARG A 81 -10.13 -0.91 2.02
CA ARG A 81 -11.57 -0.70 1.87
C ARG A 81 -12.35 -2.00 1.71
N THR A 82 -11.88 -2.94 0.90
CA THR A 82 -12.53 -4.25 0.75
C THR A 82 -12.53 -5.06 2.05
N MET A 83 -11.59 -4.79 2.96
CA MET A 83 -11.54 -5.38 4.31
C MET A 83 -12.39 -4.64 5.35
N GLY A 84 -13.15 -3.62 4.94
CA GLY A 84 -14.06 -2.87 5.81
C GLY A 84 -13.39 -1.75 6.62
N ILE A 85 -12.14 -1.39 6.32
CA ILE A 85 -11.48 -0.24 6.94
C ILE A 85 -11.91 1.02 6.20
N GLU A 86 -12.59 1.91 6.89
CA GLU A 86 -13.17 3.12 6.28
C GLU A 86 -12.34 4.38 6.54
N ASN A 87 -11.78 4.51 7.72
CA ASN A 87 -11.07 5.71 8.15
C ASN A 87 -9.63 5.72 7.60
N ILE A 88 -9.51 6.02 6.30
CA ILE A 88 -8.25 6.04 5.56
C ILE A 88 -7.92 7.46 5.13
N VAL A 89 -6.74 7.96 5.53
CA VAL A 89 -6.17 9.22 5.07
C VAL A 89 -5.03 8.93 4.10
N ALA A 90 -5.19 9.41 2.86
CA ALA A 90 -4.18 9.31 1.82
C ALA A 90 -3.27 10.54 1.83
N ILE A 91 -1.95 10.34 1.74
CA ILE A 91 -0.96 11.43 1.79
C ILE A 91 -0.06 11.35 0.55
N ASP A 92 -0.07 12.39 -0.28
CA ASP A 92 0.79 12.51 -1.47
C ASP A 92 1.00 13.99 -1.79
N GLY A 93 1.90 14.34 -2.71
CA GLY A 93 2.09 15.72 -3.21
C GLY A 93 1.44 15.96 -4.58
N ASN A 94 0.81 14.96 -5.15
CA ASN A 94 0.19 15.04 -6.48
C ASN A 94 -1.33 15.00 -6.38
N GLU A 95 -1.99 16.09 -6.77
CA GLU A 95 -3.45 16.23 -6.72
C GLU A 95 -4.21 15.15 -7.49
N GLN A 96 -3.71 14.74 -8.65
CA GLN A 96 -4.36 13.71 -9.45
C GLN A 96 -4.31 12.36 -8.73
N ARG A 97 -3.18 12.01 -8.09
CA ARG A 97 -3.04 10.79 -7.30
C ARG A 97 -3.94 10.82 -6.07
N LEU A 98 -4.06 11.96 -5.40
CA LEU A 98 -4.98 12.14 -4.28
C LEU A 98 -6.45 12.01 -4.71
N ALA A 99 -6.82 12.53 -5.89
CA ALA A 99 -8.14 12.32 -6.45
C ALA A 99 -8.41 10.83 -6.75
N PHE A 100 -7.43 10.10 -7.27
CA PHE A 100 -7.53 8.65 -7.44
C PHE A 100 -7.63 7.92 -6.10
N ALA A 101 -6.87 8.32 -5.09
CA ALA A 101 -6.93 7.74 -3.76
C ALA A 101 -8.34 7.82 -3.15
N LYS A 102 -9.01 8.96 -3.31
CA LYS A 102 -10.42 9.12 -2.92
C LYS A 102 -11.34 8.17 -3.68
N ARG A 103 -11.15 8.02 -4.98
CA ARG A 103 -11.92 7.07 -5.80
C ARG A 103 -11.68 5.61 -5.39
N MET A 104 -10.48 5.27 -4.92
CA MET A 104 -10.14 3.94 -4.38
C MET A 104 -10.69 3.72 -2.97
N GLY A 105 -11.18 4.77 -2.30
CA GLY A 105 -11.86 4.65 -1.02
C GLY A 105 -11.18 5.33 0.16
N ALA A 106 -10.17 6.18 -0.05
CA ALA A 106 -9.70 7.05 1.01
C ALA A 106 -10.81 8.04 1.41
N GLU A 107 -11.08 8.14 2.70
CA GLU A 107 -12.08 9.07 3.24
C GLU A 107 -11.60 10.51 3.08
N THR A 108 -10.33 10.76 3.37
CA THR A 108 -9.71 12.08 3.31
C THR A 108 -8.35 11.99 2.64
N SER A 109 -7.89 13.10 2.07
CA SER A 109 -6.55 13.23 1.51
C SER A 109 -5.84 14.47 2.04
N VAL A 110 -4.53 14.35 2.19
CA VAL A 110 -3.62 15.42 2.63
C VAL A 110 -2.54 15.60 1.57
N ASN A 111 -2.50 16.79 0.97
CA ASN A 111 -1.41 17.15 0.06
C ASN A 111 -0.25 17.71 0.90
N PHE A 112 0.88 17.01 0.94
CA PHE A 112 2.01 17.47 1.73
C PHE A 112 2.64 18.76 1.21
N ALA A 113 2.40 19.14 -0.05
CA ALA A 113 2.89 20.38 -0.63
C ALA A 113 2.22 21.64 -0.01
N ASP A 114 1.06 21.48 0.63
CA ASP A 114 0.32 22.58 1.26
C ASP A 114 0.89 22.93 2.64
N TYR A 115 1.87 22.18 3.15
CA TYR A 115 2.39 22.34 4.50
C TYR A 115 3.87 22.72 4.52
N GLN A 116 4.21 23.68 5.36
CA GLN A 116 5.60 24.10 5.56
C GLN A 116 6.23 23.30 6.72
N GLY A 117 6.95 22.26 6.38
CA GLY A 117 7.66 21.41 7.34
C GLY A 117 6.80 20.28 7.91
N ILE A 118 7.50 19.37 8.59
CA ILE A 118 6.90 18.11 9.04
C ILE A 118 5.89 18.31 10.17
N GLU A 119 6.09 19.27 11.06
CA GLU A 119 5.18 19.49 12.18
C GLU A 119 3.82 20.02 11.69
N ALA A 120 3.82 20.93 10.71
CA ALA A 120 2.59 21.39 10.09
C ALA A 120 1.87 20.27 9.33
N LEU A 121 2.62 19.45 8.59
CA LEU A 121 2.06 18.28 7.89
C LEU A 121 1.48 17.26 8.88
N ALA A 122 2.19 16.99 9.98
CA ALA A 122 1.70 16.07 11.01
C ALA A 122 0.41 16.58 11.66
N GLN A 123 0.31 17.89 11.88
CA GLN A 123 -0.94 18.50 12.36
C GLN A 123 -2.05 18.35 11.31
N GLY A 124 -1.79 18.58 10.02
CA GLY A 124 -2.77 18.39 8.95
C GLY A 124 -3.28 16.95 8.85
N VAL A 125 -2.39 15.96 9.00
CA VAL A 125 -2.78 14.54 9.04
C VAL A 125 -3.63 14.24 10.28
N LYS A 126 -3.25 14.81 11.44
CA LYS A 126 -4.02 14.68 12.67
C LYS A 126 -5.41 15.29 12.56
N ASP A 127 -5.52 16.46 11.94
CA ASP A 127 -6.81 17.13 11.71
C ASP A 127 -7.70 16.31 10.75
N ALA A 128 -7.11 15.69 9.73
CA ALA A 128 -7.81 14.79 8.83
C ALA A 128 -8.39 13.55 9.55
N PHE A 129 -7.83 13.15 10.68
CA PHE A 129 -8.36 12.13 11.59
C PHE A 129 -9.19 12.69 12.74
N GLY A 130 -9.73 13.89 12.62
CA GLY A 130 -10.56 14.51 13.67
C GLY A 130 -9.81 14.81 14.96
N GLY A 131 -8.55 15.17 14.88
CA GLY A 131 -7.69 15.51 16.03
C GLY A 131 -6.93 14.32 16.64
N HIS A 132 -6.92 13.17 15.97
CA HIS A 132 -6.22 11.96 16.40
C HIS A 132 -5.05 11.60 15.50
N LEU A 133 -4.11 10.82 15.99
CA LEU A 133 -3.07 10.19 15.16
C LEU A 133 -3.56 8.85 14.61
N ALA A 134 -2.91 8.38 13.54
CA ALA A 134 -3.20 7.07 12.96
C ALA A 134 -2.92 5.92 13.95
N ASP A 135 -3.75 4.90 13.93
CA ASP A 135 -3.49 3.65 14.65
C ASP A 135 -2.48 2.79 13.88
N PHE A 136 -2.52 2.87 12.56
CA PHE A 136 -1.62 2.13 11.67
C PHE A 136 -1.27 2.99 10.45
N ALA A 137 -0.06 2.80 9.90
CA ALA A 137 0.35 3.46 8.68
C ALA A 137 0.95 2.46 7.68
N PHE A 138 0.72 2.71 6.40
CA PHE A 138 1.39 2.05 5.29
C PHE A 138 2.26 3.07 4.56
N GLN A 139 3.56 2.80 4.50
CA GLN A 139 4.53 3.60 3.77
C GLN A 139 4.74 2.98 2.39
N CYS A 140 4.30 3.71 1.35
CA CYS A 140 4.26 3.22 -0.04
C CYS A 140 5.12 4.08 -0.97
N THR A 141 6.11 4.82 -0.44
CA THR A 141 7.03 5.64 -1.23
C THR A 141 8.46 5.13 -1.13
N GLY A 142 9.27 5.36 -2.17
CA GLY A 142 10.71 5.14 -2.11
C GLY A 142 11.51 6.35 -1.61
N ASN A 143 10.87 7.30 -0.90
CA ASN A 143 11.52 8.52 -0.44
C ASN A 143 11.95 8.40 1.02
N PRO A 144 13.28 8.45 1.33
CA PRO A 144 13.77 8.31 2.72
C PRO A 144 13.25 9.40 3.68
N LYS A 145 13.00 10.62 3.18
CA LYS A 145 12.40 11.69 4.02
C LYS A 145 10.95 11.37 4.39
N ALA A 146 10.18 10.81 3.45
CA ALA A 146 8.83 10.38 3.73
C ALA A 146 8.82 9.26 4.79
N HIS A 147 9.72 8.28 4.67
CA HIS A 147 9.90 7.23 5.67
C HIS A 147 10.23 7.81 7.06
N ALA A 148 11.19 8.74 7.15
CA ALA A 148 11.53 9.39 8.42
C ALA A 148 10.35 10.17 9.03
N ASN A 149 9.47 10.70 8.21
CA ASN A 149 8.36 11.53 8.62
C ASN A 149 7.12 10.75 9.08
N ILE A 150 6.92 9.52 8.59
CA ILE A 150 5.68 8.76 8.83
C ILE A 150 5.41 8.50 10.31
N TYR A 151 6.47 8.40 11.13
CA TYR A 151 6.35 8.19 12.57
C TYR A 151 5.64 9.34 13.30
N LYS A 152 5.61 10.54 12.70
CA LYS A 152 4.88 11.70 13.23
C LYS A 152 3.36 11.58 13.06
N PHE A 153 2.91 10.70 12.19
CA PHE A 153 1.49 10.49 11.89
C PHE A 153 0.86 9.39 12.75
N ILE A 154 1.71 8.57 13.40
CA ILE A 154 1.29 7.37 14.13
C ILE A 154 1.27 7.64 15.63
N ARG A 155 0.21 7.20 16.31
CA ARG A 155 0.14 7.28 17.78
C ARG A 155 1.17 6.36 18.46
N ASN A 156 1.46 6.62 19.71
CA ASN A 156 2.25 5.72 20.54
C ASN A 156 1.59 4.34 20.60
N GLY A 157 2.38 3.28 20.39
CA GLY A 157 1.90 1.90 20.31
C GLY A 157 1.11 1.59 19.03
N GLY A 158 1.14 2.50 18.05
CA GLY A 158 0.61 2.24 16.71
C GLY A 158 1.53 1.33 15.88
N GLY A 159 1.08 0.95 14.68
CA GLY A 159 1.81 0.06 13.78
C GLY A 159 2.24 0.76 12.48
N LEU A 160 3.30 0.24 11.89
CA LEU A 160 3.80 0.65 10.57
C LEU A 160 4.05 -0.59 9.72
N CYS A 161 3.59 -0.55 8.48
CA CYS A 161 4.00 -1.46 7.42
C CYS A 161 4.81 -0.69 6.37
N GLU A 162 6.07 -1.08 6.19
CA GLU A 162 6.96 -0.47 5.21
C GLU A 162 6.92 -1.26 3.91
N LEU A 163 6.50 -0.61 2.85
CA LEU A 163 6.43 -1.17 1.48
C LEU A 163 7.31 -0.36 0.51
N GLY A 164 7.90 0.73 0.99
CA GLY A 164 8.81 1.54 0.21
C GLY A 164 10.12 0.82 -0.05
N PHE A 165 10.63 0.93 -1.26
CA PHE A 165 11.96 0.47 -1.60
C PHE A 165 12.89 1.67 -1.79
N PHE A 166 13.92 1.76 -0.97
CA PHE A 166 14.88 2.85 -0.98
C PHE A 166 16.15 2.39 -1.70
N ILE A 167 16.60 3.15 -2.70
CA ILE A 167 17.86 2.95 -3.43
C ILE A 167 18.82 4.07 -3.03
#